data_5bbd9a87bc286356bc84d3fc820b1f34
#
_entry.id   5bbd9a87bc286356bc84d3fc820b1f34
#
_cell.length_a   1.000
_cell.length_b   1.000
_cell.length_c   1.000
_cell.angle_alpha   90.00
_cell.angle_beta   90.00
_cell.angle_gamma   90.00
#
_symmetry.space_group_name_H-M   'P 1'
#
loop_
_entity.id
_entity.type
_entity.pdbx_description
1 polymer ?
#
loop_
_entity_poly.entity_id
_entity_poly.type
_entity_poly.pdbx_seq_one_letter_code
_entity_poly.pdbx_strand_id
1 'polypeptide(L)'
;MYVCFFCFNVTHKRCNFAFVKSDVSFGKMNFSYDVIDRRRADSHDALAVRWHSPSGRVLDISNADLQHHSDVTAYYLRRMGVGVGSVVFLYGLERAFEFATVLTALGKLCAVPVVDLRLSPVERCNRLDAYCIIAHNSSSVVPVVDSSIMLFRSLELKISVGYPYPRNWFDLHTGVRLAGTFRRPADLPLHYTSLVVYDEQPIYYDETYPFRVASNDCLWDKFFIDMREGRPFEF
;
A
#
# COMPACT_ATOMS: atom_id res chain seq x y z
N MET A 1 24.59 -19.56 -3.50
CA MET A 1 24.29 -18.29 -4.20
C MET A 1 23.36 -18.64 -5.35
N TYR A 2 22.04 -18.71 -5.08
CA TYR A 2 21.01 -18.94 -6.10
C TYR A 2 20.18 -17.68 -6.19
N VAL A 3 20.39 -16.92 -7.27
CA VAL A 3 19.56 -15.79 -7.65
C VAL A 3 18.37 -16.38 -8.39
N CYS A 4 17.21 -16.40 -7.76
CA CYS A 4 15.97 -16.80 -8.40
C CYS A 4 15.46 -15.59 -9.21
N PHE A 5 15.80 -15.55 -10.50
CA PHE A 5 15.18 -14.67 -11.47
C PHE A 5 13.76 -15.18 -11.75
N PHE A 6 12.75 -14.59 -11.11
CA PHE A 6 11.40 -14.66 -11.66
C PHE A 6 11.32 -13.71 -12.85
N CYS A 7 11.54 -14.24 -14.05
CA CYS A 7 11.17 -13.56 -15.28
C CYS A 7 9.65 -13.46 -15.34
N PHE A 8 9.11 -12.29 -15.02
CA PHE A 8 7.75 -11.96 -15.40
C PHE A 8 7.71 -11.64 -16.90
N ASN A 9 7.28 -12.62 -17.69
CA ASN A 9 6.86 -12.37 -19.06
C ASN A 9 5.48 -11.66 -19.02
N VAL A 10 5.52 -10.34 -18.92
CA VAL A 10 4.31 -9.52 -19.14
C VAL A 10 4.17 -9.36 -20.66
N THR A 11 3.47 -10.28 -21.28
CA THR A 11 2.95 -10.07 -22.63
C THR A 11 1.91 -8.96 -22.58
N HIS A 12 2.26 -7.80 -23.13
CA HIS A 12 1.37 -6.67 -23.34
C HIS A 12 0.13 -7.09 -24.15
N LYS A 13 -0.92 -7.55 -23.48
CA LYS A 13 -2.27 -7.44 -24.01
C LYS A 13 -2.78 -6.04 -23.68
N ARG A 14 -2.78 -5.16 -24.68
CA ARG A 14 -3.55 -3.91 -24.64
C ARG A 14 -5.01 -4.30 -24.35
N CYS A 15 -5.44 -4.18 -23.11
CA CYS A 15 -6.86 -4.19 -22.79
C CYS A 15 -7.45 -2.90 -23.32
N ASN A 16 -8.10 -2.96 -24.48
CA ASN A 16 -9.02 -1.92 -24.92
C ASN A 16 -10.18 -1.91 -23.93
N PHE A 17 -10.11 -1.05 -22.93
CA PHE A 17 -11.24 -0.81 -22.04
C PHE A 17 -12.32 -0.05 -22.80
N ALA A 18 -13.32 -0.77 -23.29
CA ALA A 18 -14.61 -0.18 -23.61
C ALA A 18 -15.21 0.31 -22.29
N PHE A 19 -15.35 1.64 -22.16
CA PHE A 19 -16.09 2.27 -21.08
C PHE A 19 -17.54 1.79 -21.14
N VAL A 20 -17.88 0.78 -20.37
CA VAL A 20 -19.27 0.50 -20.05
C VAL A 20 -19.66 1.54 -19.01
N LYS A 21 -20.33 2.61 -19.43
CA LYS A 21 -21.06 3.50 -18.53
C LYS A 21 -22.16 2.67 -17.85
N SER A 22 -21.87 2.14 -16.67
CA SER A 22 -22.92 1.75 -15.76
C SER A 22 -23.29 3.00 -14.96
N ASP A 23 -24.48 3.54 -15.20
CA ASP A 23 -25.10 4.63 -14.43
C ASP A 23 -25.48 4.15 -13.01
N VAL A 24 -24.51 3.64 -12.26
CA VAL A 24 -24.64 3.47 -10.83
C VAL A 24 -23.96 4.68 -10.23
N SER A 25 -24.70 5.58 -9.62
CA SER A 25 -24.14 6.64 -8.80
C SER A 25 -23.43 6.00 -7.60
N PHE A 26 -22.17 5.66 -7.78
CA PHE A 26 -21.33 5.25 -6.69
C PHE A 26 -21.16 6.48 -5.77
N GLY A 27 -21.75 6.42 -4.57
CA GLY A 27 -21.47 7.37 -3.52
C GLY A 27 -19.95 7.40 -3.20
N LYS A 28 -19.55 8.18 -2.22
CA LYS A 28 -18.14 8.25 -1.78
C LYS A 28 -17.64 6.85 -1.38
N MET A 29 -17.01 6.13 -2.31
CA MET A 29 -16.50 4.77 -2.09
C MET A 29 -15.07 4.83 -1.58
N ASN A 30 -14.78 4.03 -0.55
CA ASN A 30 -13.41 3.83 -0.07
C ASN A 30 -13.25 2.37 0.35
N PHE A 31 -12.40 1.64 -0.37
CA PHE A 31 -12.23 0.21 -0.17
C PHE A 31 -11.83 -0.16 1.27
N SER A 32 -10.98 0.63 1.89
CA SER A 32 -10.52 0.36 3.27
C SER A 32 -11.67 0.44 4.27
N TYR A 33 -12.62 1.37 4.11
CA TYR A 33 -13.78 1.49 4.99
C TYR A 33 -14.93 0.57 4.60
N ASP A 34 -15.23 0.51 3.28
CA ASP A 34 -16.45 -0.12 2.79
C ASP A 34 -16.30 -1.64 2.65
N VAL A 35 -15.06 -2.14 2.56
CA VAL A 35 -14.76 -3.56 2.50
C VAL A 35 -14.03 -4.02 3.76
N ILE A 36 -12.84 -3.48 4.06
CA ILE A 36 -11.98 -4.01 5.12
C ILE A 36 -12.57 -3.76 6.50
N ASP A 37 -12.94 -2.51 6.83
CA ASP A 37 -13.51 -2.21 8.14
C ASP A 37 -14.90 -2.85 8.33
N ARG A 38 -15.67 -3.00 7.24
CA ARG A 38 -16.96 -3.67 7.29
C ARG A 38 -16.84 -5.17 7.61
N ARG A 39 -15.81 -5.85 7.11
CA ARG A 39 -15.57 -7.26 7.45
C ARG A 39 -15.40 -7.50 8.95
N ARG A 40 -14.84 -6.55 9.68
CA ARG A 40 -14.76 -6.64 11.14
C ARG A 40 -16.15 -6.70 11.79
N ALA A 41 -17.09 -5.89 11.30
CA ALA A 41 -18.45 -5.89 11.82
C ALA A 41 -19.17 -7.22 11.57
N ASP A 42 -18.90 -7.83 10.39
CA ASP A 42 -19.55 -9.07 9.95
C ASP A 42 -18.85 -10.33 10.54
N SER A 43 -17.54 -10.30 10.75
CA SER A 43 -16.72 -11.46 11.13
C SER A 43 -15.45 -11.03 11.88
N HIS A 44 -15.61 -10.57 13.12
CA HIS A 44 -14.55 -9.94 13.93
C HIS A 44 -13.26 -10.78 14.03
N ASP A 45 -13.37 -12.04 14.41
CA ASP A 45 -12.24 -12.92 14.69
C ASP A 45 -11.82 -13.79 13.50
N ALA A 46 -12.51 -13.64 12.34
CA ALA A 46 -12.13 -14.39 11.16
C ALA A 46 -10.76 -13.94 10.62
N LEU A 47 -10.02 -14.89 10.07
CA LEU A 47 -8.71 -14.65 9.46
C LEU A 47 -8.85 -13.67 8.29
N ALA A 48 -8.12 -12.56 8.36
CA ALA A 48 -8.01 -11.58 7.30
C ALA A 48 -6.75 -11.77 6.47
N VAL A 49 -5.61 -11.95 7.14
CA VAL A 49 -4.30 -12.03 6.48
C VAL A 49 -3.49 -13.18 7.08
N ARG A 50 -2.86 -13.96 6.22
CA ARG A 50 -1.84 -14.94 6.58
C ARG A 50 -0.55 -14.63 5.85
N TRP A 51 0.47 -14.32 6.62
CA TRP A 51 1.79 -14.03 6.10
C TRP A 51 2.76 -15.17 6.37
N HIS A 52 3.48 -15.57 5.33
CA HIS A 52 4.54 -16.56 5.39
C HIS A 52 5.91 -15.91 5.32
N SER A 53 6.62 -15.87 6.44
CA SER A 53 7.97 -15.30 6.44
C SER A 53 8.95 -16.14 5.62
N PRO A 54 10.02 -15.54 5.10
CA PRO A 54 11.10 -16.29 4.45
C PRO A 54 11.78 -17.32 5.36
N SER A 55 11.64 -17.19 6.69
CA SER A 55 12.18 -18.11 7.69
C SER A 55 11.21 -19.25 8.05
N GLY A 56 10.05 -19.35 7.38
CA GLY A 56 9.04 -20.38 7.63
C GLY A 56 8.08 -20.05 8.80
N ARG A 57 8.14 -18.85 9.39
CA ARG A 57 7.15 -18.43 10.39
C ARG A 57 5.85 -18.05 9.68
N VAL A 58 4.73 -18.43 10.28
CA VAL A 58 3.40 -18.01 9.83
C VAL A 58 2.83 -17.04 10.86
N LEU A 59 2.33 -15.90 10.40
CA LEU A 59 1.63 -14.93 11.23
C LEU A 59 0.24 -14.70 10.65
N ASP A 60 -0.76 -14.83 11.50
CA ASP A 60 -2.16 -14.65 11.19
C ASP A 60 -2.66 -13.32 11.78
N ILE A 61 -3.44 -12.57 11.02
CA ILE A 61 -4.12 -11.34 11.44
C ILE A 61 -5.62 -11.55 11.26
N SER A 62 -6.40 -11.30 12.31
CA SER A 62 -7.86 -11.27 12.21
C SER A 62 -8.37 -10.00 11.51
N ASN A 63 -9.66 -9.97 11.14
CA ASN A 63 -10.28 -8.75 10.61
C ASN A 63 -10.22 -7.60 11.62
N ALA A 64 -10.35 -7.89 12.92
CA ALA A 64 -10.23 -6.90 13.98
C ALA A 64 -8.81 -6.35 14.09
N ASP A 65 -7.82 -7.21 14.03
CA ASP A 65 -6.41 -6.81 14.11
C ASP A 65 -6.00 -5.99 12.87
N LEU A 66 -6.44 -6.39 11.67
CA LEU A 66 -6.16 -5.64 10.45
C LEU A 66 -6.75 -4.23 10.51
N GLN A 67 -8.01 -4.10 10.98
CA GLN A 67 -8.61 -2.78 11.18
C GLN A 67 -7.81 -1.98 12.21
N HIS A 68 -7.53 -2.55 13.38
CA HIS A 68 -6.81 -1.87 14.45
C HIS A 68 -5.41 -1.42 13.97
N HIS A 69 -4.63 -2.32 13.41
CA HIS A 69 -3.28 -2.00 12.92
C HIS A 69 -3.30 -0.95 11.80
N SER A 70 -4.26 -1.03 10.88
CA SER A 70 -4.39 -0.02 9.83
C SER A 70 -4.87 1.33 10.36
N ASP A 71 -5.70 1.36 11.41
CA ASP A 71 -6.12 2.60 12.07
C ASP A 71 -4.95 3.31 12.76
N VAL A 72 -4.17 2.59 13.57
CA VAL A 72 -3.01 3.19 14.25
C VAL A 72 -1.93 3.60 13.25
N THR A 73 -1.75 2.84 12.17
CA THR A 73 -0.84 3.21 11.07
C THR A 73 -1.33 4.46 10.35
N ALA A 74 -2.62 4.55 10.03
CA ALA A 74 -3.20 5.74 9.39
C ALA A 74 -3.09 6.98 10.31
N TYR A 75 -3.32 6.81 11.62
CA TYR A 75 -3.10 7.88 12.59
C TYR A 75 -1.66 8.39 12.55
N TYR A 76 -0.69 7.48 12.62
CA TYR A 76 0.73 7.82 12.59
C TYR A 76 1.11 8.54 11.29
N LEU A 77 0.76 7.96 10.14
CA LEU A 77 1.06 8.55 8.84
C LEU A 77 0.45 9.96 8.69
N ARG A 78 -0.79 10.14 9.14
CA ARG A 78 -1.45 11.45 9.15
C ARG A 78 -0.73 12.47 10.03
N ARG A 79 -0.24 12.06 11.19
CA ARG A 79 0.57 12.91 12.08
C ARG A 79 1.91 13.31 11.45
N MET A 80 2.44 12.47 10.57
CA MET A 80 3.64 12.73 9.79
C MET A 80 3.37 13.52 8.50
N GLY A 81 2.14 13.99 8.27
CA GLY A 81 1.75 14.82 7.13
C GLY A 81 1.21 14.08 5.92
N VAL A 82 1.11 12.75 5.95
CA VAL A 82 0.49 11.98 4.86
C VAL A 82 -1.03 12.17 4.89
N GLY A 83 -1.61 12.58 3.78
CA GLY A 83 -3.05 12.84 3.65
C GLY A 83 -3.54 12.60 2.23
N VAL A 84 -4.72 13.15 1.95
CA VAL A 84 -5.39 13.03 0.64
C VAL A 84 -4.43 13.46 -0.49
N GLY A 85 -4.24 12.59 -1.47
CA GLY A 85 -3.38 12.84 -2.63
C GLY A 85 -1.88 12.79 -2.37
N SER A 86 -1.43 12.59 -1.12
CA SER A 86 -0.01 12.41 -0.84
C SER A 86 0.53 11.19 -1.56
N VAL A 87 1.54 11.37 -2.39
CA VAL A 87 2.20 10.28 -3.13
C VAL A 87 3.18 9.56 -2.22
N VAL A 88 2.99 8.25 -2.04
CA VAL A 88 3.77 7.40 -1.13
C VAL A 88 4.33 6.20 -1.89
N PHE A 89 5.64 6.19 -2.10
CA PHE A 89 6.33 5.05 -2.73
C PHE A 89 6.53 3.91 -1.75
N LEU A 90 6.24 2.68 -2.20
CA LEU A 90 6.36 1.46 -1.43
C LEU A 90 7.47 0.57 -2.01
N TYR A 91 8.51 0.27 -1.21
CA TYR A 91 9.64 -0.53 -1.67
C TYR A 91 9.90 -1.73 -0.74
N GLY A 92 9.88 -2.93 -1.30
CA GLY A 92 10.18 -4.17 -0.58
C GLY A 92 9.12 -4.60 0.43
N LEU A 93 7.95 -3.95 0.44
CA LEU A 93 6.86 -4.28 1.36
C LEU A 93 6.11 -5.55 0.97
N GLU A 94 6.21 -6.00 -0.28
CA GLU A 94 5.58 -7.23 -0.77
C GLU A 94 6.03 -8.50 -0.03
N ARG A 95 7.11 -8.40 0.75
CA ARG A 95 7.62 -9.48 1.60
C ARG A 95 7.46 -9.20 3.09
N ALA A 96 6.92 -8.05 3.43
CA ALA A 96 6.78 -7.59 4.80
C ALA A 96 5.36 -7.89 5.32
N PHE A 97 5.29 -8.37 6.57
CA PHE A 97 4.02 -8.58 7.27
C PHE A 97 3.11 -7.34 7.25
N GLU A 98 3.70 -6.16 7.24
CA GLU A 98 3.01 -4.88 7.28
C GLU A 98 2.37 -4.47 5.94
N PHE A 99 2.57 -5.22 4.85
CA PHE A 99 2.07 -4.86 3.52
C PHE A 99 0.57 -4.53 3.51
N ALA A 100 -0.25 -5.48 3.99
CA ALA A 100 -1.72 -5.31 4.02
C ALA A 100 -2.14 -4.13 4.90
N THR A 101 -1.48 -3.97 6.06
CA THR A 101 -1.74 -2.89 7.02
C THR A 101 -1.42 -1.52 6.44
N VAL A 102 -0.25 -1.37 5.81
CA VAL A 102 0.18 -0.10 5.20
C VAL A 102 -0.71 0.26 4.03
N LEU A 103 -1.02 -0.69 3.14
CA LEU A 103 -1.88 -0.44 1.99
C LEU A 103 -3.29 -0.02 2.42
N THR A 104 -3.85 -0.69 3.44
CA THR A 104 -5.15 -0.32 4.03
C THR A 104 -5.11 1.07 4.67
N ALA A 105 -4.05 1.39 5.41
CA ALA A 105 -3.88 2.69 6.06
C ALA A 105 -3.80 3.84 5.05
N LEU A 106 -3.06 3.66 3.95
CA LEU A 106 -2.98 4.64 2.86
C LEU A 106 -4.34 4.83 2.20
N GLY A 107 -5.09 3.75 1.98
CA GLY A 107 -6.47 3.83 1.50
C GLY A 107 -7.40 4.63 2.44
N LYS A 108 -7.27 4.46 3.77
CA LYS A 108 -8.02 5.26 4.77
C LYS A 108 -7.71 6.75 4.69
N LEU A 109 -6.50 7.10 4.32
CA LEU A 109 -6.05 8.48 4.15
C LEU A 109 -6.35 9.05 2.77
N CYS A 110 -6.84 8.24 1.82
CA CYS A 110 -6.92 8.58 0.39
C CYS A 110 -5.57 9.11 -0.14
N ALA A 111 -4.48 8.60 0.41
CA ALA A 111 -3.14 8.80 -0.11
C ALA A 111 -2.93 7.91 -1.34
N VAL A 112 -1.93 8.22 -2.15
CA VAL A 112 -1.64 7.54 -3.41
C VAL A 112 -0.46 6.58 -3.21
N PRO A 113 -0.70 5.28 -2.96
CA PRO A 113 0.37 4.31 -2.93
C PRO A 113 0.94 4.11 -4.33
N VAL A 114 2.27 4.09 -4.44
CA VAL A 114 2.99 3.86 -5.69
C VAL A 114 3.86 2.62 -5.55
N VAL A 115 3.66 1.65 -6.44
CA VAL A 115 4.52 0.47 -6.57
C VAL A 115 5.44 0.67 -7.76
N ASP A 116 6.75 0.76 -7.49
CA ASP A 116 7.78 0.94 -8.51
C ASP A 116 8.41 -0.41 -8.89
N LEU A 117 8.16 -0.85 -10.11
CA LEU A 117 8.64 -2.14 -10.60
C LEU A 117 10.10 -2.13 -11.04
N ARG A 118 10.72 -0.95 -11.21
CA ARG A 118 12.10 -0.82 -11.72
C ARG A 118 13.12 -0.29 -10.71
N LEU A 119 12.67 0.03 -9.52
CA LEU A 119 13.50 0.47 -8.41
C LEU A 119 14.41 1.68 -8.74
N SER A 120 13.86 2.67 -9.46
CA SER A 120 14.55 3.92 -9.82
C SER A 120 14.05 5.10 -8.99
N PRO A 121 14.35 5.17 -7.68
CA PRO A 121 13.62 6.02 -6.74
C PRO A 121 13.78 7.52 -7.04
N VAL A 122 14.97 8.01 -7.39
CA VAL A 122 15.21 9.45 -7.55
C VAL A 122 14.39 10.04 -8.68
N GLU A 123 14.49 9.45 -9.87
CA GLU A 123 13.79 9.93 -11.07
C GLU A 123 12.27 9.86 -10.88
N ARG A 124 11.79 8.70 -10.38
CA ARG A 124 10.36 8.41 -10.31
C ARG A 124 9.66 9.15 -9.20
N CYS A 125 10.30 9.26 -8.03
CA CYS A 125 9.79 10.10 -6.95
C CYS A 125 9.70 11.57 -7.38
N ASN A 126 10.73 12.10 -8.06
CA ASN A 126 10.71 13.48 -8.55
C ASN A 126 9.64 13.69 -9.65
N ARG A 127 9.35 12.68 -10.47
CA ARG A 127 8.36 12.78 -11.53
C ARG A 127 6.93 12.79 -10.99
N LEU A 128 6.68 12.12 -9.87
CA LEU A 128 5.37 12.07 -9.23
C LEU A 128 5.25 12.97 -7.99
N ASP A 129 6.24 13.83 -7.73
CA ASP A 129 6.30 14.69 -6.55
C ASP A 129 6.05 13.92 -5.24
N ALA A 130 6.81 12.84 -5.06
CA ALA A 130 6.66 11.95 -3.92
C ALA A 130 6.88 12.69 -2.59
N TYR A 131 5.90 12.61 -1.71
CA TYR A 131 5.98 13.13 -0.35
C TYR A 131 6.71 12.16 0.59
N CYS A 132 6.46 10.87 0.45
CA CYS A 132 6.92 9.84 1.38
C CYS A 132 7.45 8.60 0.64
N ILE A 133 8.48 8.00 1.22
CA ILE A 133 8.91 6.64 0.90
C ILE A 133 8.71 5.76 2.13
N ILE A 134 8.03 4.62 1.97
CA ILE A 134 7.97 3.55 2.97
C ILE A 134 8.71 2.35 2.39
N ALA A 135 9.80 1.92 3.03
CA ALA A 135 10.62 0.83 2.53
C ALA A 135 10.93 -0.21 3.60
N HIS A 136 10.94 -1.48 3.20
CA HIS A 136 11.50 -2.52 4.06
C HIS A 136 13.02 -2.30 4.19
N ASN A 137 13.57 -2.47 5.37
CA ASN A 137 14.98 -2.21 5.68
C ASN A 137 15.98 -2.99 4.80
N SER A 138 15.59 -4.18 4.32
CA SER A 138 16.39 -4.99 3.41
C SER A 138 16.26 -4.60 1.94
N SER A 139 15.43 -3.61 1.60
CA SER A 139 15.27 -3.14 0.23
C SER A 139 16.56 -2.50 -0.29
N SER A 140 16.96 -2.87 -1.50
CA SER A 140 18.11 -2.27 -2.19
C SER A 140 17.93 -0.76 -2.46
N VAL A 141 16.71 -0.26 -2.35
CA VAL A 141 16.38 1.16 -2.53
C VAL A 141 16.86 2.02 -1.35
N VAL A 142 16.91 1.47 -0.13
CA VAL A 142 17.30 2.22 1.07
C VAL A 142 18.65 2.93 0.93
N PRO A 143 19.77 2.23 0.60
CA PRO A 143 21.06 2.90 0.43
C PRO A 143 21.08 3.88 -0.75
N VAL A 144 20.29 3.63 -1.80
CA VAL A 144 20.18 4.55 -2.95
C VAL A 144 19.50 5.85 -2.52
N VAL A 145 18.42 5.77 -1.77
CA VAL A 145 17.71 6.97 -1.24
C VAL A 145 18.62 7.76 -0.31
N ASP A 146 19.36 7.10 0.58
CA ASP A 146 20.24 7.79 1.53
C ASP A 146 21.42 8.48 0.84
N SER A 147 22.04 7.83 -0.14
CA SER A 147 23.16 8.42 -0.89
C SER A 147 22.72 9.55 -1.83
N SER A 148 21.47 9.57 -2.24
CA SER A 148 20.93 10.50 -3.23
C SER A 148 19.92 11.49 -2.63
N ILE A 149 19.86 11.65 -1.32
CA ILE A 149 18.80 12.42 -0.64
C ILE A 149 18.69 13.87 -1.17
N MET A 150 19.81 14.49 -1.53
CA MET A 150 19.86 15.85 -2.05
C MET A 150 19.27 15.99 -3.47
N LEU A 151 19.01 14.88 -4.15
CA LEU A 151 18.45 14.88 -5.51
C LEU A 151 16.92 14.79 -5.52
N PHE A 152 16.31 14.49 -4.38
CA PHE A 152 14.85 14.49 -4.26
C PHE A 152 14.33 15.92 -4.07
N ARG A 153 13.28 16.27 -4.81
CA ARG A 153 12.72 17.63 -4.83
C ARG A 153 11.63 17.85 -3.78
N SER A 154 10.81 16.83 -3.56
CA SER A 154 9.59 16.90 -2.73
C SER A 154 9.53 15.86 -1.63
N LEU A 155 10.58 15.03 -1.49
CA LEU A 155 10.59 13.96 -0.49
C LEU A 155 10.82 14.53 0.91
N GLU A 156 9.79 14.52 1.74
CA GLU A 156 9.82 15.03 3.11
C GLU A 156 9.95 13.92 4.16
N LEU A 157 9.53 12.70 3.81
CA LEU A 157 9.37 11.63 4.78
C LEU A 157 9.96 10.31 4.30
N LYS A 158 10.78 9.70 5.15
CA LYS A 158 11.32 8.35 4.95
C LYS A 158 10.95 7.47 6.13
N ILE A 159 10.21 6.40 5.89
CA ILE A 159 9.76 5.44 6.91
C ILE A 159 10.33 4.07 6.57
N SER A 160 10.94 3.41 7.54
CA SER A 160 11.40 2.04 7.40
C SER A 160 10.49 1.05 8.10
N VAL A 161 10.41 -0.15 7.52
CA VAL A 161 9.76 -1.33 8.07
C VAL A 161 10.81 -2.41 8.30
N GLY A 162 10.72 -3.10 9.44
CA GLY A 162 11.67 -4.14 9.78
C GLY A 162 12.91 -3.63 10.54
N TYR A 163 13.62 -4.54 11.20
CA TYR A 163 14.79 -4.26 12.05
C TYR A 163 16.06 -4.90 11.43
N PRO A 164 17.22 -4.23 11.52
CA PRO A 164 17.48 -2.89 12.05
C PRO A 164 17.00 -1.79 11.09
N TYR A 165 16.51 -0.67 11.63
CA TYR A 165 16.11 0.46 10.79
C TYR A 165 17.29 1.37 10.44
N PRO A 166 17.32 1.95 9.23
CA PRO A 166 18.39 2.81 8.76
C PRO A 166 18.44 4.13 9.55
N ARG A 167 19.64 4.73 9.65
CA ARG A 167 19.76 6.08 10.19
C ARG A 167 18.94 7.09 9.38
N ASN A 168 18.37 8.09 10.05
CA ASN A 168 17.58 9.16 9.43
C ASN A 168 16.29 8.68 8.73
N TRP A 169 15.82 7.47 9.06
CA TRP A 169 14.50 6.98 8.71
C TRP A 169 13.65 6.87 9.98
N PHE A 170 12.39 7.18 9.86
CA PHE A 170 11.44 6.91 10.93
C PHE A 170 11.11 5.42 10.94
N ASP A 171 11.06 4.84 12.13
CA ASP A 171 10.65 3.45 12.30
C ASP A 171 9.13 3.36 12.41
N LEU A 172 8.50 2.59 11.51
CA LEU A 172 7.05 2.41 11.51
C LEU A 172 6.54 1.82 12.82
N HIS A 173 7.22 0.81 13.34
CA HIS A 173 6.79 0.12 14.57
C HIS A 173 6.80 1.02 15.79
N THR A 174 7.86 1.82 15.97
CA THR A 174 7.92 2.80 17.05
C THR A 174 6.84 3.85 16.89
N GLY A 175 6.63 4.35 15.68
CA GLY A 175 5.60 5.35 15.40
C GLY A 175 4.18 4.84 15.69
N VAL A 176 3.88 3.63 15.28
CA VAL A 176 2.58 2.97 15.51
C VAL A 176 2.33 2.69 17.00
N ARG A 177 3.35 2.26 17.76
CA ARG A 177 3.22 2.05 19.22
C ARG A 177 2.90 3.32 20.01
N LEU A 178 3.26 4.47 19.47
CA LEU A 178 2.98 5.79 20.07
C LEU A 178 1.72 6.45 19.46
N ALA A 179 1.05 5.77 18.54
CA ALA A 179 -0.10 6.32 17.84
C ALA A 179 -1.34 6.37 18.75
N GLY A 180 -2.14 7.40 18.53
CA GLY A 180 -3.43 7.55 19.19
C GLY A 180 -4.57 6.88 18.38
N THR A 181 -5.80 7.24 18.73
CA THR A 181 -6.99 6.74 18.05
C THR A 181 -7.19 7.44 16.71
N PHE A 182 -7.30 6.67 15.64
CA PHE A 182 -7.68 7.16 14.34
C PHE A 182 -9.20 7.36 14.26
N ARG A 183 -9.60 8.46 13.65
CA ARG A 183 -11.01 8.72 13.33
C ARG A 183 -11.16 8.89 11.83
N ARG A 184 -12.12 8.20 11.24
CA ARG A 184 -12.48 8.37 9.84
C ARG A 184 -12.73 9.85 9.55
N PRO A 185 -12.11 10.41 8.49
CA PRO A 185 -12.41 11.77 8.06
C PRO A 185 -13.89 11.92 7.70
N ALA A 186 -14.50 13.04 8.08
CA ALA A 186 -15.90 13.33 7.73
C ALA A 186 -16.07 13.54 6.22
N ASP A 187 -15.05 14.18 5.61
CA ASP A 187 -15.04 14.54 4.20
C ASP A 187 -14.01 13.72 3.45
N LEU A 188 -14.44 12.59 2.94
CA LEU A 188 -13.65 11.81 1.96
C LEU A 188 -13.84 12.42 0.57
N PRO A 189 -12.78 12.48 -0.27
CA PRO A 189 -12.91 12.90 -1.64
C PRO A 189 -13.84 11.96 -2.41
N LEU A 190 -14.56 12.51 -3.39
CA LEU A 190 -15.41 11.69 -4.30
C LEU A 190 -14.56 10.85 -5.24
N HIS A 191 -13.44 11.41 -5.66
CA HIS A 191 -12.51 10.79 -6.59
C HIS A 191 -11.09 10.89 -6.04
N TYR A 192 -10.36 9.79 -6.08
CA TYR A 192 -8.95 9.73 -5.73
C TYR A 192 -8.24 8.60 -6.46
N THR A 193 -6.93 8.69 -6.56
CA THR A 193 -6.11 7.59 -7.10
C THR A 193 -5.89 6.56 -5.99
N SER A 194 -6.38 5.34 -6.21
CA SER A 194 -6.26 4.26 -5.22
C SER A 194 -4.92 3.55 -5.26
N LEU A 195 -4.25 3.56 -6.42
CA LEU A 195 -2.97 2.91 -6.64
C LEU A 195 -2.29 3.50 -7.89
N VAL A 196 -0.97 3.58 -7.88
CA VAL A 196 -0.15 3.78 -9.08
C VAL A 196 0.82 2.62 -9.22
N VAL A 197 0.83 2.00 -10.38
CA VAL A 197 1.86 1.03 -10.76
C VAL A 197 2.81 1.71 -11.74
N TYR A 198 4.09 1.78 -11.38
CA TYR A 198 5.09 2.48 -12.16
C TYR A 198 6.09 1.47 -12.76
N ASP A 199 5.91 1.13 -14.04
CA ASP A 199 6.89 0.37 -14.83
C ASP A 199 7.71 1.33 -15.72
N GLU A 200 7.45 1.45 -17.01
CA GLU A 200 8.06 2.46 -17.90
C GLU A 200 7.39 3.82 -17.73
N GLN A 201 6.08 3.81 -17.59
CA GLN A 201 5.24 4.96 -17.31
C GLN A 201 4.31 4.65 -16.14
N PRO A 202 3.89 5.68 -15.38
CA PRO A 202 2.93 5.48 -14.31
C PRO A 202 1.54 5.16 -14.88
N ILE A 203 0.92 4.10 -14.35
CA ILE A 203 -0.47 3.72 -14.62
C ILE A 203 -1.27 4.06 -13.37
N TYR A 204 -2.26 4.93 -13.51
CA TYR A 204 -3.10 5.41 -12.42
C TYR A 204 -4.40 4.61 -12.36
N TYR A 205 -4.72 4.10 -11.19
CA TYR A 205 -5.96 3.40 -10.90
C TYR A 205 -6.83 4.25 -9.97
N ASP A 206 -8.08 4.45 -10.36
CA ASP A 206 -9.05 5.23 -9.59
C ASP A 206 -9.60 4.50 -8.35
N GLU A 207 -10.45 5.15 -7.59
CA GLU A 207 -11.07 4.62 -6.37
C GLU A 207 -11.93 3.38 -6.60
N THR A 208 -12.37 3.14 -7.83
CA THR A 208 -13.21 1.98 -8.17
C THR A 208 -12.40 0.74 -8.52
N TYR A 209 -11.10 0.89 -8.80
CA TYR A 209 -10.23 -0.22 -9.17
C TYR A 209 -10.24 -1.37 -8.16
N PRO A 210 -10.07 -1.15 -6.84
CA PRO A 210 -10.09 -2.23 -5.86
C PRO A 210 -11.40 -3.06 -5.87
N PHE A 211 -12.50 -2.45 -6.30
CA PHE A 211 -13.80 -3.12 -6.39
C PHE A 211 -14.00 -3.89 -7.69
N ARG A 212 -13.23 -3.60 -8.74
CA ARG A 212 -13.43 -4.13 -10.09
C ARG A 212 -12.31 -5.05 -10.58
N VAL A 213 -11.14 -5.01 -9.96
CA VAL A 213 -10.02 -5.85 -10.38
C VAL A 213 -10.41 -7.33 -10.37
N ALA A 214 -10.11 -8.02 -11.46
CA ALA A 214 -10.47 -9.43 -11.67
C ALA A 214 -9.25 -10.32 -11.98
N SER A 215 -8.15 -9.71 -12.40
CA SER A 215 -6.87 -10.40 -12.66
C SER A 215 -6.08 -10.52 -11.36
N ASN A 216 -5.46 -11.65 -11.13
CA ASN A 216 -4.65 -11.97 -9.96
C ASN A 216 -3.14 -12.01 -10.34
N ASP A 217 -2.70 -11.04 -11.16
CA ASP A 217 -1.36 -11.05 -11.74
C ASP A 217 -0.29 -10.51 -10.79
N CYS A 218 -0.69 -9.80 -9.75
CA CYS A 218 0.22 -9.19 -8.79
C CYS A 218 -0.33 -9.18 -7.36
N LEU A 219 0.54 -8.91 -6.39
CA LEU A 219 0.22 -9.04 -4.98
C LEU A 219 -0.91 -8.10 -4.52
N TRP A 220 -0.92 -6.85 -5.00
CA TRP A 220 -1.97 -5.88 -4.65
C TRP A 220 -3.32 -6.24 -5.28
N ASP A 221 -3.34 -6.81 -6.48
CA ASP A 221 -4.57 -7.32 -7.09
C ASP A 221 -5.15 -8.46 -6.27
N LYS A 222 -4.28 -9.41 -5.91
CA LYS A 222 -4.67 -10.51 -5.02
C LYS A 222 -5.22 -10.00 -3.69
N PHE A 223 -4.58 -8.99 -3.09
CA PHE A 223 -5.07 -8.37 -1.86
C PHE A 223 -6.49 -7.81 -2.03
N PHE A 224 -6.74 -7.02 -3.07
CA PHE A 224 -8.06 -6.43 -3.31
C PHE A 224 -9.13 -7.50 -3.59
N ILE A 225 -8.80 -8.51 -4.39
CA ILE A 225 -9.72 -9.61 -4.71
C ILE A 225 -10.08 -10.41 -3.45
N ASP A 226 -9.09 -10.87 -2.71
CA ASP A 226 -9.31 -11.71 -1.52
C ASP A 226 -10.09 -10.95 -0.44
N MET A 227 -9.74 -9.67 -0.21
CA MET A 227 -10.48 -8.83 0.72
C MET A 227 -11.93 -8.63 0.30
N ARG A 228 -12.20 -8.35 -0.97
CA ARG A 228 -13.55 -8.16 -1.50
C ARG A 228 -14.40 -9.43 -1.41
N GLU A 229 -13.82 -10.58 -1.71
CA GLU A 229 -14.51 -11.86 -1.73
C GLU A 229 -14.61 -12.52 -0.34
N GLY A 230 -14.13 -11.86 0.70
CA GLY A 230 -14.20 -12.39 2.06
C GLY A 230 -13.20 -13.51 2.35
N ARG A 231 -12.23 -13.74 1.46
CA ARG A 231 -11.17 -14.73 1.66
C ARG A 231 -10.01 -14.15 2.47
N PRO A 232 -9.26 -14.98 3.20
CA PRO A 232 -7.98 -14.58 3.76
C PRO A 232 -6.98 -14.24 2.64
N PHE A 233 -6.26 -13.14 2.81
CA PHE A 233 -5.14 -12.79 1.93
C PHE A 233 -3.88 -13.51 2.41
N GLU A 234 -3.35 -14.43 1.60
CA GLU A 234 -2.15 -15.22 1.92
C GLU A 234 -0.99 -14.82 1.00
N PHE A 235 0.22 -14.59 1.59
CA PHE A 235 1.41 -14.19 0.85
C PHE A 235 2.72 -14.47 1.62
#